data_a2750086e86adf26101d076ec1accc17
#
_entry.id   a2750086e86adf26101d076ec1accc17
#
_cell.length_a   1.000
_cell.length_b   1.000
_cell.length_c   1.000
_cell.angle_alpha   90.00
_cell.angle_beta   90.00
_cell.angle_gamma   90.00
#
_symmetry.space_group_name_H-M   'P 1'
#
loop_
_entity.id
_entity.type
_entity.pdbx_description
1 polymer ?
#
loop_
_entity_poly.entity_id
_entity_poly.type
_entity_poly.pdbx_seq_one_letter_code
_entity_poly.pdbx_strand_id
1 'polypeptide(L)'
;MKKVEDYVVSIPDFPEPGIIFGDVTSVIQDADGLQLAIDEMQKLLEGVDFDVLVGAESRGFIFGMPIAYNLKKPFVLVRKKGKLPRETVEMSYELEYGSATIEMHKESIKPGQKVVIVDDLIATGGTIEAAAKMVEQLGGEVVKIIFLMELAGLEGRKKLEKYDVASVVCYEGK
;
A
#
# COMPACT_ATOMS: atom_id res chain seq x y z
N MET A 1 -6.01 5.53 -25.80
CA MET A 1 -5.41 4.53 -24.90
C MET A 1 -6.11 4.61 -23.56
N LYS A 2 -6.58 3.47 -23.03
CA LYS A 2 -7.25 3.43 -21.73
C LYS A 2 -6.27 3.69 -20.60
N LYS A 3 -6.76 4.36 -19.56
CA LYS A 3 -6.03 4.60 -18.30
C LYS A 3 -6.59 3.70 -17.20
N VAL A 4 -5.90 3.60 -16.10
CA VAL A 4 -6.36 2.78 -14.95
C VAL A 4 -7.75 3.21 -14.50
N GLU A 5 -8.04 4.50 -14.47
CA GLU A 5 -9.35 5.05 -14.09
C GLU A 5 -10.49 4.49 -14.92
N ASP A 6 -10.23 4.15 -16.19
CA ASP A 6 -11.26 3.63 -17.09
C ASP A 6 -11.74 2.23 -16.69
N TYR A 7 -10.98 1.54 -15.86
CA TYR A 7 -11.31 0.20 -15.34
C TYR A 7 -11.92 0.25 -13.94
N VAL A 8 -11.90 1.41 -13.28
CA VAL A 8 -12.42 1.56 -11.91
C VAL A 8 -13.94 1.80 -11.97
N VAL A 9 -14.71 0.92 -11.33
CA VAL A 9 -16.14 1.13 -11.14
C VAL A 9 -16.32 2.03 -9.92
N SER A 10 -17.00 3.14 -10.13
CA SER A 10 -17.34 4.09 -9.06
C SER A 10 -18.66 3.71 -8.43
N ILE A 11 -18.67 3.55 -7.11
CA ILE A 11 -19.85 3.20 -6.35
C ILE A 11 -20.27 4.45 -5.53
N PRO A 12 -21.38 5.12 -5.90
CA PRO A 12 -21.83 6.28 -5.16
C PRO A 12 -22.43 5.86 -3.81
N ASP A 13 -22.35 6.77 -2.85
CA ASP A 13 -22.94 6.62 -1.52
C ASP A 13 -22.49 5.34 -0.79
N PHE A 14 -21.22 4.98 -0.92
CA PHE A 14 -20.62 3.83 -0.24
C PHE A 14 -19.29 4.25 0.44
N PRO A 15 -19.04 3.85 1.70
CA PRO A 15 -19.94 3.15 2.62
C PRO A 15 -21.02 4.07 3.23
N GLU A 16 -20.95 5.36 2.94
CA GLU A 16 -21.84 6.39 3.48
C GLU A 16 -22.34 7.33 2.37
N PRO A 17 -23.51 7.97 2.53
CA PRO A 17 -24.00 8.97 1.59
C PRO A 17 -22.99 10.09 1.35
N GLY A 18 -22.80 10.47 0.10
CA GLY A 18 -21.88 11.53 -0.33
C GLY A 18 -20.47 11.09 -0.61
N ILE A 19 -20.12 9.81 -0.37
CA ILE A 19 -18.81 9.25 -0.68
C ILE A 19 -18.90 8.45 -1.96
N ILE A 20 -17.96 8.68 -2.88
CA ILE A 20 -17.81 7.88 -4.10
C ILE A 20 -16.66 6.92 -3.88
N PHE A 21 -16.96 5.64 -3.82
CA PHE A 21 -15.97 4.59 -3.64
C PHE A 21 -15.51 4.04 -4.99
N GLY A 22 -14.18 4.02 -5.21
CA GLY A 22 -13.58 3.39 -6.37
C GLY A 22 -13.28 1.93 -6.07
N ASP A 23 -13.93 1.04 -6.81
CA ASP A 23 -13.74 -0.40 -6.60
C ASP A 23 -12.48 -0.90 -7.32
N VAL A 24 -11.44 -1.18 -6.54
CA VAL A 24 -10.17 -1.72 -7.04
C VAL A 24 -10.36 -3.11 -7.66
N THR A 25 -11.33 -3.87 -7.17
CA THR A 25 -11.55 -5.24 -7.69
C THR A 25 -12.00 -5.23 -9.15
N SER A 26 -12.67 -4.18 -9.60
CA SER A 26 -13.06 -4.06 -11.02
C SER A 26 -11.85 -3.94 -11.93
N VAL A 27 -10.75 -3.37 -11.45
CA VAL A 27 -9.49 -3.27 -12.21
C VAL A 27 -8.86 -4.65 -12.39
N ILE A 28 -8.79 -5.44 -11.33
CA ILE A 28 -8.13 -6.76 -11.37
C ILE A 28 -8.99 -7.84 -12.01
N GLN A 29 -10.29 -7.61 -12.18
CA GLN A 29 -11.18 -8.54 -12.89
C GLN A 29 -11.02 -8.49 -14.41
N ASP A 30 -10.39 -7.45 -14.92
CA ASP A 30 -10.10 -7.28 -16.35
C ASP A 30 -8.62 -7.54 -16.59
N ALA A 31 -8.28 -8.39 -17.54
CA ALA A 31 -6.90 -8.78 -17.80
C ALA A 31 -6.03 -7.57 -18.21
N ASP A 32 -6.56 -6.69 -19.05
CA ASP A 32 -5.84 -5.49 -19.49
C ASP A 32 -5.74 -4.47 -18.35
N GLY A 33 -6.80 -4.33 -17.56
CA GLY A 33 -6.82 -3.47 -16.38
C GLY A 33 -5.80 -3.91 -15.34
N LEU A 34 -5.75 -5.20 -15.05
CA LEU A 34 -4.78 -5.77 -14.12
C LEU A 34 -3.33 -5.49 -14.58
N GLN A 35 -3.05 -5.81 -15.85
CA GLN A 35 -1.71 -5.58 -16.39
C GLN A 35 -1.33 -4.10 -16.36
N LEU A 36 -2.25 -3.24 -16.78
CA LEU A 36 -2.01 -1.80 -16.77
C LEU A 36 -1.75 -1.27 -15.35
N ALA A 37 -2.54 -1.72 -14.37
CA ALA A 37 -2.36 -1.31 -12.97
C ALA A 37 -0.97 -1.68 -12.45
N ILE A 38 -0.54 -2.92 -12.66
CA ILE A 38 0.78 -3.39 -12.24
C ILE A 38 1.88 -2.59 -12.94
N ASP A 39 1.78 -2.41 -14.25
CA ASP A 39 2.78 -1.69 -15.04
C ASP A 39 2.90 -0.23 -14.59
N GLU A 40 1.77 0.45 -14.37
CA GLU A 40 1.77 1.85 -13.93
C GLU A 40 2.32 2.01 -12.50
N MET A 41 1.98 1.10 -11.59
CA MET A 41 2.56 1.11 -10.24
C MET A 41 4.07 0.88 -10.30
N GLN A 42 4.51 -0.08 -11.12
CA GLN A 42 5.93 -0.39 -11.27
C GLN A 42 6.72 0.79 -11.84
N LYS A 43 6.14 1.58 -12.73
CA LYS A 43 6.75 2.80 -13.25
C LYS A 43 7.07 3.81 -12.16
N LEU A 44 6.27 3.86 -11.09
CA LEU A 44 6.54 4.73 -9.96
C LEU A 44 7.86 4.40 -9.26
N LEU A 45 8.39 3.21 -9.48
CA LEU A 45 9.65 2.74 -8.90
C LEU A 45 10.85 2.88 -9.83
N GLU A 46 10.68 3.44 -11.03
CA GLU A 46 11.78 3.68 -11.95
C GLU A 46 12.82 4.60 -11.30
N GLY A 47 14.08 4.15 -11.32
CA GLY A 47 15.17 4.92 -10.72
C GLY A 47 15.25 4.85 -9.19
N VAL A 48 14.36 4.12 -8.55
CA VAL A 48 14.39 3.93 -7.09
C VAL A 48 15.28 2.74 -6.76
N ASP A 49 16.34 3.00 -5.98
CA ASP A 49 17.20 1.94 -5.45
C ASP A 49 16.61 1.42 -4.15
N PHE A 50 16.24 0.14 -4.10
CA PHE A 50 15.68 -0.48 -2.91
C PHE A 50 15.98 -1.99 -2.86
N ASP A 51 15.87 -2.56 -1.66
CA ASP A 51 16.22 -3.95 -1.39
C ASP A 51 15.02 -4.86 -1.20
N VAL A 52 13.94 -4.34 -0.62
CA VAL A 52 12.78 -5.13 -0.16
C VAL A 52 11.50 -4.39 -0.47
N LEU A 53 10.47 -5.13 -0.91
CA LEU A 53 9.12 -4.62 -1.07
C LEU A 53 8.25 -5.15 0.06
N VAL A 54 7.55 -4.26 0.76
CA VAL A 54 6.64 -4.59 1.86
C VAL A 54 5.21 -4.29 1.42
N GLY A 55 4.30 -5.23 1.63
CA GLY A 55 2.90 -5.03 1.29
C GLY A 55 1.98 -5.31 2.48
N ALA A 56 0.87 -4.55 2.55
CA ALA A 56 -0.11 -4.67 3.61
C ALA A 56 -1.28 -5.57 3.23
N GLU A 57 -1.69 -6.44 4.16
CA GLU A 57 -2.86 -7.31 4.01
C GLU A 57 -4.12 -6.49 3.72
N SER A 58 -4.95 -6.87 2.77
CA SER A 58 -4.79 -8.03 1.90
C SER A 58 -4.55 -7.61 0.45
N ARG A 59 -5.14 -6.52 -0.01
CA ARG A 59 -5.06 -6.08 -1.41
C ARG A 59 -3.69 -5.56 -1.79
N GLY A 60 -2.88 -5.09 -0.82
CA GLY A 60 -1.49 -4.74 -1.06
C GLY A 60 -0.65 -5.93 -1.55
N PHE A 61 -1.01 -7.15 -1.16
CA PHE A 61 -0.35 -8.36 -1.65
C PHE A 61 -0.61 -8.59 -3.13
N ILE A 62 -1.82 -8.30 -3.58
CA ILE A 62 -2.24 -8.49 -4.98
C ILE A 62 -1.35 -7.68 -5.93
N PHE A 63 -1.08 -6.43 -5.58
CA PHE A 63 -0.24 -5.55 -6.39
C PHE A 63 1.25 -5.71 -6.10
N GLY A 64 1.60 -5.94 -4.83
CA GLY A 64 2.99 -6.04 -4.41
C GLY A 64 3.69 -7.28 -4.97
N MET A 65 3.05 -8.44 -4.96
CA MET A 65 3.66 -9.69 -5.45
C MET A 65 4.09 -9.62 -6.92
N PRO A 66 3.25 -9.20 -7.85
CA PRO A 66 3.68 -9.09 -9.26
C PRO A 66 4.84 -8.12 -9.45
N ILE A 67 4.84 -7.00 -8.75
CA ILE A 67 5.92 -6.01 -8.83
C ILE A 67 7.23 -6.59 -8.29
N ALA A 68 7.20 -7.23 -7.12
CA ALA A 68 8.37 -7.87 -6.53
C ALA A 68 8.94 -8.96 -7.45
N TYR A 69 8.07 -9.78 -8.03
CA TYR A 69 8.45 -10.81 -8.98
C TYR A 69 9.13 -10.21 -10.22
N ASN A 70 8.53 -9.18 -10.81
CA ASN A 70 9.07 -8.52 -12.00
C ASN A 70 10.43 -7.87 -11.74
N LEU A 71 10.61 -7.27 -10.58
CA LEU A 71 11.84 -6.55 -10.21
C LEU A 71 12.86 -7.45 -9.50
N LYS A 72 12.53 -8.71 -9.29
CA LYS A 72 13.40 -9.70 -8.61
C LYS A 72 13.77 -9.24 -7.19
N LYS A 73 12.78 -8.74 -6.47
CA LYS A 73 12.92 -8.30 -5.07
C LYS A 73 12.18 -9.23 -4.13
N PRO A 74 12.66 -9.41 -2.90
CA PRO A 74 11.89 -10.12 -1.88
C PRO A 74 10.64 -9.33 -1.51
N PHE A 75 9.60 -10.05 -1.09
CA PHE A 75 8.34 -9.47 -0.67
C PHE A 75 8.05 -9.85 0.79
N VAL A 76 7.79 -8.85 1.62
CA VAL A 76 7.53 -9.01 3.05
C VAL A 76 6.08 -8.65 3.36
N LEU A 77 5.44 -9.49 4.17
CA LEU A 77 4.04 -9.34 4.52
C LEU A 77 3.87 -8.54 5.81
N VAL A 78 3.01 -7.52 5.76
CA VAL A 78 2.42 -6.89 6.93
C VAL A 78 1.02 -7.45 7.08
N ARG A 79 0.71 -8.06 8.21
CA ARG A 79 -0.58 -8.72 8.45
C ARG A 79 -1.20 -8.27 9.77
N LYS A 80 -2.48 -8.56 9.94
CA LYS A 80 -3.17 -8.37 11.21
C LYS A 80 -2.57 -9.30 12.27
N LYS A 81 -2.56 -8.85 13.52
CA LYS A 81 -1.99 -9.61 14.64
C LYS A 81 -2.50 -11.04 14.70
N GLY A 82 -1.57 -11.97 14.94
CA GLY A 82 -1.89 -13.40 15.09
C GLY A 82 -1.83 -14.20 13.79
N LYS A 83 -1.51 -13.57 12.66
CA LYS A 83 -1.50 -14.22 11.34
C LYS A 83 -0.14 -14.75 10.91
N LEU A 84 0.95 -14.25 11.49
CA LEU A 84 2.30 -14.62 11.09
C LEU A 84 2.87 -15.67 12.07
N PRO A 85 3.53 -16.73 11.55
CA PRO A 85 3.90 -17.88 12.37
C PRO A 85 5.23 -17.77 13.13
N ARG A 86 6.13 -16.87 12.73
CA ARG A 86 7.41 -16.68 13.40
C ARG A 86 7.38 -15.47 14.33
N GLU A 87 8.49 -15.18 14.99
CA GLU A 87 8.59 -14.02 15.88
C GLU A 87 8.33 -12.71 15.12
N THR A 88 7.50 -11.85 15.68
CA THR A 88 7.05 -10.61 15.03
C THR A 88 7.40 -9.37 15.86
N VAL A 89 7.46 -8.23 15.18
CA VAL A 89 7.25 -6.91 15.77
C VAL A 89 5.83 -6.48 15.45
N GLU A 90 5.23 -5.69 16.31
CA GLU A 90 3.86 -5.22 16.11
C GLU A 90 3.72 -3.73 16.36
N MET A 91 2.69 -3.14 15.77
CA MET A 91 2.36 -1.73 15.92
C MET A 91 0.85 -1.58 15.93
N SER A 92 0.33 -0.87 16.92
CA SER A 92 -1.08 -0.53 17.01
C SER A 92 -1.32 0.88 16.48
N TYR A 93 -2.48 1.12 15.90
CA TYR A 93 -2.90 2.43 15.44
C TYR A 93 -4.40 2.63 15.67
N GLU A 94 -4.80 3.87 15.82
CA GLU A 94 -6.19 4.22 16.10
C GLU A 94 -7.04 4.14 14.85
N LEU A 95 -8.24 3.61 15.02
CA LEU A 95 -9.33 3.65 14.04
C LEU A 95 -10.36 4.65 14.50
N GLU A 96 -11.35 4.96 13.66
CA GLU A 96 -12.51 5.76 14.05
C GLU A 96 -13.24 5.12 15.24
N TYR A 97 -13.31 3.78 15.24
CA TYR A 97 -13.89 2.99 16.34
C TYR A 97 -12.88 1.93 16.79
N GLY A 98 -12.18 2.21 17.91
CA GLY A 98 -11.21 1.30 18.47
C GLY A 98 -9.81 1.44 17.89
N SER A 99 -9.06 0.36 17.89
CA SER A 99 -7.70 0.29 17.38
C SER A 99 -7.46 -1.00 16.60
N ALA A 100 -6.44 -0.98 15.77
CA ALA A 100 -5.98 -2.18 15.05
C ALA A 100 -4.50 -2.40 15.35
N THR A 101 -4.08 -3.66 15.32
CA THR A 101 -2.68 -4.03 15.48
C THR A 101 -2.23 -4.85 14.28
N ILE A 102 -1.13 -4.44 13.68
CA ILE A 102 -0.50 -5.14 12.57
C ILE A 102 0.88 -5.65 13.01
N GLU A 103 1.37 -6.65 12.31
CA GLU A 103 2.64 -7.28 12.63
C GLU A 103 3.46 -7.58 11.38
N MET A 104 4.76 -7.74 11.58
CA MET A 104 5.73 -8.10 10.57
C MET A 104 6.75 -9.05 11.20
N HIS A 105 7.25 -10.04 10.47
CA HIS A 105 8.31 -10.90 10.99
C HIS A 105 9.54 -10.08 11.37
N LYS A 106 10.06 -10.32 12.55
CA LYS A 106 11.18 -9.59 13.12
C LYS A 106 12.45 -9.67 12.27
N GLU A 107 12.70 -10.84 11.66
CA GLU A 107 13.88 -11.05 10.83
C GLU A 107 13.71 -10.62 9.36
N SER A 108 12.54 -10.12 8.97
CA SER A 108 12.24 -9.85 7.56
C SER A 108 12.94 -8.61 6.99
N ILE A 109 13.28 -7.65 7.84
CA ILE A 109 14.01 -6.44 7.47
C ILE A 109 15.33 -6.40 8.25
N LYS A 110 16.42 -6.21 7.54
CA LYS A 110 17.76 -6.08 8.16
C LYS A 110 18.12 -4.61 8.28
N PRO A 111 18.89 -4.24 9.32
CA PRO A 111 19.35 -2.84 9.46
C PRO A 111 20.05 -2.33 8.19
N GLY A 112 19.69 -1.13 7.77
CA GLY A 112 20.26 -0.49 6.59
C GLY A 112 19.59 -0.85 5.26
N GLN A 113 18.65 -1.81 5.23
CA GLN A 113 17.93 -2.13 4.01
C GLN A 113 17.00 -0.98 3.60
N LYS A 114 16.95 -0.73 2.30
CA LYS A 114 16.05 0.25 1.68
C LYS A 114 14.76 -0.45 1.31
N VAL A 115 13.65 0.10 1.78
CA VAL A 115 12.33 -0.54 1.73
C VAL A 115 11.35 0.33 0.95
N VAL A 116 10.61 -0.30 0.04
CA VAL A 116 9.43 0.28 -0.60
C VAL A 116 8.20 -0.37 0.01
N ILE A 117 7.20 0.44 0.37
CA ILE A 117 5.91 -0.06 0.87
C ILE A 117 4.86 0.12 -0.22
N VAL A 118 4.02 -0.90 -0.41
CA VAL A 118 2.95 -0.89 -1.41
C VAL A 118 1.63 -1.24 -0.77
N ASP A 119 0.59 -0.52 -1.17
CA ASP A 119 -0.79 -0.89 -0.89
C ASP A 119 -1.66 -0.50 -2.09
N ASP A 120 -2.91 -0.96 -2.08
CA ASP A 120 -3.85 -0.64 -3.17
C ASP A 120 -4.37 0.79 -3.07
N LEU A 121 -4.66 1.25 -1.87
CA LEU A 121 -5.37 2.50 -1.63
C LEU A 121 -4.81 3.22 -0.41
N ILE A 122 -4.65 4.53 -0.53
CA ILE A 122 -4.45 5.40 0.63
C ILE A 122 -5.73 6.19 0.90
N ALA A 123 -6.27 6.01 2.10
CA ALA A 123 -7.41 6.77 2.60
C ALA A 123 -6.93 7.66 3.77
N THR A 124 -6.99 7.16 4.99
CA THR A 124 -6.54 7.92 6.17
C THR A 124 -5.05 7.76 6.46
N GLY A 125 -4.42 6.72 5.90
CA GLY A 125 -2.96 6.52 6.01
C GLY A 125 -2.48 5.79 7.26
N GLY A 126 -3.36 5.44 8.19
CA GLY A 126 -2.96 4.84 9.48
C GLY A 126 -2.22 3.52 9.38
N THR A 127 -2.71 2.61 8.54
CA THR A 127 -2.08 1.29 8.36
C THR A 127 -0.66 1.42 7.82
N ILE A 128 -0.48 2.26 6.82
CA ILE A 128 0.83 2.42 6.17
C ILE A 128 1.79 3.20 7.05
N GLU A 129 1.30 4.18 7.81
CA GLU A 129 2.14 4.85 8.80
C GLU A 129 2.68 3.85 9.83
N ALA A 130 1.82 2.96 10.34
CA ALA A 130 2.22 1.91 11.27
C ALA A 130 3.23 0.93 10.64
N ALA A 131 3.01 0.54 9.39
CA ALA A 131 3.93 -0.33 8.65
C ALA A 131 5.31 0.34 8.49
N ALA A 132 5.34 1.61 8.14
CA ALA A 132 6.58 2.38 7.99
C ALA A 132 7.35 2.45 9.31
N LYS A 133 6.65 2.68 10.43
CA LYS A 133 7.27 2.70 11.76
C LYS A 133 7.87 1.35 12.14
N MET A 134 7.22 0.24 11.79
CA MET A 134 7.78 -1.09 12.03
C MET A 134 9.05 -1.33 11.23
N VAL A 135 9.08 -0.92 9.96
CA VAL A 135 10.29 -1.00 9.13
C VAL A 135 11.43 -0.25 9.79
N GLU A 136 11.17 0.97 10.24
CA GLU A 136 12.17 1.81 10.91
C GLU A 136 12.64 1.20 12.24
N GLN A 137 11.73 0.61 13.00
CA GLN A 137 12.04 -0.11 14.24
C GLN A 137 13.02 -1.26 14.02
N LEU A 138 12.93 -1.92 12.87
CA LEU A 138 13.85 -3.00 12.48
C LEU A 138 15.16 -2.48 11.87
N GLY A 139 15.31 -1.17 11.75
CA GLY A 139 16.51 -0.53 11.20
C GLY A 139 16.49 -0.32 9.69
N GLY A 140 15.36 -0.55 9.04
CA GLY A 140 15.18 -0.28 7.61
C GLY A 140 14.93 1.19 7.34
N GLU A 141 15.15 1.60 6.10
CA GLU A 141 14.86 2.94 5.59
C GLU A 141 13.72 2.86 4.58
N VAL A 142 12.62 3.56 4.83
CA VAL A 142 11.51 3.64 3.88
C VAL A 142 11.88 4.69 2.82
N VAL A 143 12.20 4.22 1.62
CA VAL A 143 12.65 5.10 0.52
C VAL A 143 11.51 5.58 -0.36
N LYS A 144 10.41 4.82 -0.43
CA LYS A 144 9.22 5.20 -1.18
C LYS A 144 8.01 4.40 -0.73
N ILE A 145 6.83 5.01 -0.86
CA ILE A 145 5.55 4.37 -0.62
C ILE A 145 4.69 4.58 -1.87
N ILE A 146 4.13 3.51 -2.42
CA ILE A 146 3.32 3.58 -3.64
C ILE A 146 1.93 2.99 -3.43
N PHE A 147 0.97 3.58 -4.12
CA PHE A 147 -0.43 3.15 -4.13
C PHE A 147 -0.96 3.12 -5.56
N LEU A 148 -1.92 2.24 -5.82
CA LEU A 148 -2.68 2.33 -7.06
C LEU A 148 -3.57 3.57 -7.02
N MET A 149 -4.25 3.80 -5.91
CA MET A 149 -5.30 4.79 -5.78
C MET A 149 -5.12 5.65 -4.52
N GLU A 150 -5.46 6.91 -4.64
CA GLU A 150 -5.44 7.87 -3.53
C GLU A 150 -6.78 8.59 -3.40
N LEU A 151 -7.32 8.60 -2.19
CA LEU A 151 -8.48 9.42 -1.84
C LEU A 151 -7.97 10.67 -1.12
N ALA A 152 -7.60 11.68 -1.90
CA ALA A 152 -6.92 12.87 -1.39
C ALA A 152 -7.76 13.67 -0.39
N GLY A 153 -9.08 13.62 -0.50
CA GLY A 153 -9.98 14.30 0.43
C GLY A 153 -9.91 13.79 1.87
N LEU A 154 -9.37 12.59 2.09
CA LEU A 154 -9.16 12.03 3.43
C LEU A 154 -7.79 12.37 4.02
N GLU A 155 -6.97 13.07 3.26
CA GLU A 155 -5.69 13.66 3.72
C GLU A 155 -4.70 12.66 4.32
N GLY A 156 -4.69 11.41 3.84
CA GLY A 156 -3.79 10.37 4.34
C GLY A 156 -2.31 10.73 4.19
N ARG A 157 -1.95 11.54 3.18
CA ARG A 157 -0.56 11.98 2.99
C ARG A 157 -0.01 12.78 4.15
N LYS A 158 -0.84 13.42 4.96
CA LYS A 158 -0.38 14.16 6.15
C LYS A 158 0.33 13.26 7.16
N LYS A 159 -0.14 12.02 7.31
CA LYS A 159 0.51 11.03 8.17
C LYS A 159 1.81 10.50 7.58
N LEU A 160 1.99 10.63 6.28
CA LEU A 160 3.13 10.10 5.52
C LEU A 160 4.04 11.21 4.99
N GLU A 161 3.92 12.45 5.49
CA GLU A 161 4.59 13.61 4.92
C GLU A 161 6.12 13.54 4.95
N LYS A 162 6.69 12.74 5.84
CA LYS A 162 8.16 12.54 5.88
C LYS A 162 8.66 11.51 4.87
N TYR A 163 7.77 10.89 4.12
CA TYR A 163 8.10 9.87 3.12
C TYR A 163 7.81 10.36 1.71
N ASP A 164 8.51 9.79 0.74
CA ASP A 164 8.20 9.97 -0.68
C ASP A 164 7.01 9.07 -1.03
N VAL A 165 5.86 9.67 -1.31
CA VAL A 165 4.61 8.96 -1.61
C VAL A 165 4.17 9.26 -3.03
N ALA A 166 3.80 8.21 -3.77
CA ALA A 166 3.26 8.33 -5.11
C ALA A 166 2.03 7.43 -5.29
N SER A 167 1.11 7.87 -6.13
CA SER A 167 -0.08 7.10 -6.51
C SER A 167 -0.29 7.16 -8.02
N VAL A 168 -0.93 6.14 -8.58
CA VAL A 168 -1.26 6.10 -10.02
C VAL A 168 -2.50 6.94 -10.30
N VAL A 169 -3.54 6.78 -9.49
CA VAL A 169 -4.82 7.48 -9.63
C VAL A 169 -5.09 8.28 -8.37
N CYS A 170 -5.49 9.54 -8.54
CA CYS A 170 -5.86 10.41 -7.44
C CYS A 170 -7.29 10.92 -7.62
N TYR A 171 -8.13 10.69 -6.62
CA TYR A 171 -9.48 11.27 -6.54
C TYR A 171 -9.46 12.37 -5.48
N GLU A 172 -9.70 13.61 -5.91
CA GLU A 172 -9.60 14.79 -5.05
C GLU A 172 -10.87 15.06 -4.23
N GLY A 173 -12.00 14.48 -4.62
CA GLY A 173 -13.26 14.60 -3.90
C GLY A 173 -13.33 13.75 -2.63
N LYS A 174 -14.38 14.02 -1.79
CA LYS A 174 -14.69 13.19 -0.63
C LYS A 174 -15.45 11.94 -1.04
#